data_9021101a962046b49f6cd0fa3213cab0
#
_entry.id   9021101a962046b49f6cd0fa3213cab0
#
_cell.length_a   1.000
_cell.length_b   1.000
_cell.length_c   1.000
_cell.angle_alpha   90.00
_cell.angle_beta   90.00
_cell.angle_gamma   90.00
#
_symmetry.space_group_name_H-M   'P 1'
#
loop_
_entity.id
_entity.type
_entity.pdbx_description
1 polymer ?
#
loop_
_entity_poly.entity_id
_entity_poly.type
_entity_poly.pdbx_seq_one_letter_code
_entity_poly.pdbx_strand_id
1 'polypeptide(L)'
;MHQSFLEHVLGDLLDKGTDFSECTFILPSKRSGTFLKKHLASTLAHNIFSPKIHSIQDFIADISGMEQTSNLDLLLVLYEVYKDAQMDEPDDFPSFLKWGQTLLQDFNEMDGYLIPAHDLLNYLSAIKEINHWSVKKDKTELVQNYLQLWNKLEVIYNTFTGVLKKQKRGYQG
;
A
#
# COMPACT_ATOMS: atom_id res chain seq x y z
N MET A 1 -15.80 32.99 15.03
CA MET A 1 -14.81 31.88 14.96
C MET A 1 -15.33 30.85 13.94
N HIS A 2 -14.53 30.48 12.98
CA HIS A 2 -14.92 29.38 12.08
C HIS A 2 -14.82 28.07 12.85
N GLN A 3 -15.96 27.39 13.03
CA GLN A 3 -15.98 26.04 13.58
C GLN A 3 -15.31 25.08 12.60
N SER A 4 -14.50 24.16 13.11
CA SER A 4 -13.88 23.11 12.31
C SER A 4 -14.93 22.06 11.89
N PHE A 5 -14.65 21.32 10.83
CA PHE A 5 -15.52 20.23 10.38
C PHE A 5 -15.83 19.22 11.50
N LEU A 6 -14.83 18.88 12.33
CA LEU A 6 -15.03 17.97 13.46
C LEU A 6 -15.98 18.56 14.51
N GLU A 7 -15.90 19.86 14.80
CA GLU A 7 -16.82 20.51 15.72
C GLU A 7 -18.26 20.50 15.21
N HIS A 8 -18.47 20.70 13.90
CA HIS A 8 -19.79 20.58 13.29
C HIS A 8 -20.35 19.17 13.42
N VAL A 9 -19.55 18.14 13.09
CA VAL A 9 -19.98 16.74 13.19
C VAL A 9 -20.35 16.37 14.64
N LEU A 10 -19.53 16.80 15.60
CA LEU A 10 -19.80 16.54 17.01
C LEU A 10 -21.05 17.26 17.51
N GLY A 11 -21.27 18.52 17.09
CA GLY A 11 -22.48 19.27 17.37
C GLY A 11 -23.74 18.57 16.86
N ASP A 12 -23.73 18.14 15.62
CA ASP A 12 -24.82 17.38 14.97
C ASP A 12 -25.16 16.07 15.71
N LEU A 13 -24.12 15.35 16.14
CA LEU A 13 -24.31 14.10 16.88
C LEU A 13 -24.89 14.35 18.28
N LEU A 14 -24.47 15.43 18.96
CA LEU A 14 -25.00 15.86 20.24
C LEU A 14 -26.47 16.26 20.13
N ASP A 15 -26.82 17.05 19.13
CA ASP A 15 -28.21 17.50 18.89
C ASP A 15 -29.15 16.31 18.61
N LYS A 16 -28.62 15.24 18.04
CA LYS A 16 -29.33 13.97 17.81
C LYS A 16 -29.41 13.06 19.05
N GLY A 17 -28.78 13.45 20.18
CA GLY A 17 -28.75 12.67 21.39
C GLY A 17 -27.94 11.37 21.27
N THR A 18 -26.94 11.35 20.40
CA THR A 18 -26.13 10.15 20.12
C THR A 18 -25.24 9.81 21.32
N ASP A 19 -25.22 8.54 21.74
CA ASP A 19 -24.27 8.04 22.73
C ASP A 19 -22.91 7.81 22.07
N PHE A 20 -21.94 8.66 22.41
CA PHE A 20 -20.58 8.57 21.85
C PHE A 20 -19.86 7.27 22.27
N SER A 21 -20.22 6.65 23.38
CA SER A 21 -19.58 5.41 23.83
C SER A 21 -19.83 4.23 22.87
N GLU A 22 -20.94 4.27 22.14
CA GLU A 22 -21.29 3.27 21.13
C GLU A 22 -20.80 3.63 19.71
N CYS A 23 -20.25 4.85 19.53
CA CYS A 23 -19.78 5.29 18.22
C CYS A 23 -18.42 4.72 17.86
N THR A 24 -18.24 4.47 16.56
CA THR A 24 -16.93 4.20 15.97
C THR A 24 -16.60 5.30 14.96
N PHE A 25 -15.52 6.04 15.21
CA PHE A 25 -15.03 7.08 14.30
C PHE A 25 -13.88 6.54 13.45
N ILE A 26 -14.04 6.60 12.14
CA ILE A 26 -13.00 6.25 11.17
C ILE A 26 -12.49 7.56 10.57
N LEU A 27 -11.21 7.84 10.74
CA LEU A 27 -10.59 9.11 10.40
C LEU A 27 -9.43 8.92 9.41
N PRO A 28 -9.08 9.94 8.62
CA PRO A 28 -8.01 9.83 7.63
C PRO A 28 -6.63 9.50 8.23
N SER A 29 -6.40 9.83 9.49
CA SER A 29 -5.10 9.60 10.15
C SER A 29 -5.23 9.47 11.66
N LYS A 30 -4.23 8.85 12.30
CA LYS A 30 -4.11 8.80 13.78
C LYS A 30 -4.07 10.19 14.42
N ARG A 31 -3.47 11.16 13.73
CA ARG A 31 -3.41 12.55 14.18
C ARG A 31 -4.81 13.17 14.27
N SER A 32 -5.68 12.93 13.32
CA SER A 32 -7.07 13.38 13.34
C SER A 32 -7.82 12.83 14.56
N GLY A 33 -7.52 11.61 14.99
CA GLY A 33 -8.06 11.00 16.22
C GLY A 33 -7.67 11.78 17.49
N THR A 34 -6.46 12.31 17.56
CA THR A 34 -6.03 13.15 18.68
C THR A 34 -6.82 14.44 18.74
N PHE A 35 -7.07 15.09 17.59
CA PHE A 35 -7.91 16.30 17.52
C PHE A 35 -9.36 15.98 17.88
N LEU A 36 -9.93 14.88 17.41
CA LEU A 36 -11.28 14.47 17.78
C LEU A 36 -11.41 14.27 19.29
N LYS A 37 -10.47 13.59 19.94
CA LYS A 37 -10.46 13.42 21.41
C LYS A 37 -10.42 14.74 22.14
N LYS A 38 -9.61 15.71 21.65
CA LYS A 38 -9.52 17.05 22.23
C LYS A 38 -10.86 17.79 22.10
N HIS A 39 -11.51 17.74 20.94
CA HIS A 39 -12.81 18.39 20.73
C HIS A 39 -13.91 17.71 21.59
N LEU A 40 -13.97 16.39 21.66
CA LEU A 40 -14.89 15.68 22.55
C LEU A 40 -14.73 16.13 24.00
N ALA A 41 -13.49 16.17 24.50
CA ALA A 41 -13.20 16.59 25.87
C ALA A 41 -13.58 18.05 26.16
N SER A 42 -13.54 18.94 25.15
CA SER A 42 -13.93 20.36 25.31
C SER A 42 -15.44 20.60 25.14
N THR A 43 -16.14 19.71 24.46
CA THR A 43 -17.57 19.86 24.12
C THR A 43 -18.47 19.19 25.14
N LEU A 44 -18.02 18.07 25.72
CA LEU A 44 -18.80 17.31 26.70
C LEU A 44 -18.60 17.85 28.11
N ALA A 45 -19.71 18.14 28.80
CA ALA A 45 -19.72 18.66 30.17
C ALA A 45 -19.52 17.56 31.24
N HIS A 46 -19.51 16.29 30.85
CA HIS A 46 -19.40 15.15 31.75
C HIS A 46 -18.46 14.07 31.18
N ASN A 47 -17.98 13.20 32.04
CA ASN A 47 -17.11 12.10 31.64
C ASN A 47 -17.93 11.05 30.89
N ILE A 48 -17.39 10.60 29.73
CA ILE A 48 -17.94 9.48 28.96
C ILE A 48 -16.86 8.43 28.72
N PHE A 49 -17.28 7.21 28.40
CA PHE A 49 -16.37 6.25 27.83
C PHE A 49 -15.96 6.71 26.43
N SER A 50 -14.66 6.65 26.14
CA SER A 50 -14.14 7.08 24.82
C SER A 50 -14.76 6.24 23.71
N PRO A 51 -15.26 6.85 22.64
CA PRO A 51 -15.64 6.11 21.44
C PRO A 51 -14.45 5.35 20.86
N LYS A 52 -14.72 4.37 20.02
CA LYS A 52 -13.69 3.70 19.22
C LYS A 52 -13.23 4.67 18.13
N ILE A 53 -11.93 4.93 18.08
CA ILE A 53 -11.34 5.86 17.13
C ILE A 53 -10.22 5.13 16.37
N HIS A 54 -10.43 4.91 15.08
CA HIS A 54 -9.49 4.27 14.16
C HIS A 54 -9.02 5.26 13.09
N SER A 55 -7.76 5.14 12.66
CA SER A 55 -7.41 5.64 11.35
C SER A 55 -8.00 4.70 10.27
N ILE A 56 -8.17 5.21 9.05
CA ILE A 56 -8.65 4.35 7.94
C ILE A 56 -7.75 3.13 7.77
N GLN A 57 -6.45 3.29 7.95
CA GLN A 57 -5.47 2.20 7.85
C GLN A 57 -5.66 1.16 8.96
N ASP A 58 -5.80 1.59 10.22
CA ASP A 58 -6.04 0.66 11.34
C ASP A 58 -7.37 -0.06 11.16
N PHE A 59 -8.41 0.64 10.69
CA PHE A 59 -9.71 0.04 10.43
C PHE A 59 -9.65 -1.03 9.35
N ILE A 60 -8.97 -0.76 8.23
CA ILE A 60 -8.78 -1.74 7.17
C ILE A 60 -7.94 -2.93 7.66
N ALA A 61 -6.88 -2.69 8.44
CA ALA A 61 -6.08 -3.76 9.04
C ALA A 61 -6.94 -4.67 9.94
N ASP A 62 -7.78 -4.08 10.79
CA ASP A 62 -8.67 -4.82 11.68
C ASP A 62 -9.67 -5.69 10.93
N ILE A 63 -10.34 -5.16 9.89
CA ILE A 63 -11.34 -5.93 9.12
C ILE A 63 -10.73 -6.96 8.18
N SER A 64 -9.54 -6.69 7.64
CA SER A 64 -8.84 -7.63 6.75
C SER A 64 -8.11 -8.74 7.52
N GLY A 65 -7.80 -8.51 8.78
CA GLY A 65 -6.93 -9.37 9.58
C GLY A 65 -5.49 -9.41 9.09
N MET A 66 -5.05 -8.37 8.34
CA MET A 66 -3.70 -8.22 7.81
C MET A 66 -2.97 -7.10 8.54
N GLU A 67 -1.68 -7.30 8.79
CA GLU A 67 -0.81 -6.29 9.37
C GLU A 67 -0.12 -5.46 8.29
N GLN A 68 -0.12 -4.14 8.47
CA GLN A 68 0.64 -3.25 7.58
C GLN A 68 2.14 -3.45 7.82
N THR A 69 2.86 -3.74 6.75
CA THR A 69 4.29 -4.03 6.78
C THR A 69 5.11 -2.78 6.50
N SER A 70 6.28 -2.65 7.12
CA SER A 70 7.20 -1.56 6.83
C SER A 70 7.75 -1.65 5.40
N ASN A 71 8.09 -0.50 4.78
CA ASN A 71 8.68 -0.49 3.43
C ASN A 71 9.99 -1.28 3.36
N LEU A 72 10.79 -1.28 4.42
CA LEU A 72 12.04 -2.03 4.45
C LEU A 72 11.78 -3.55 4.42
N ASP A 73 10.83 -4.02 5.23
CA ASP A 73 10.47 -5.44 5.25
C ASP A 73 9.86 -5.88 3.91
N LEU A 74 9.04 -5.02 3.29
CA LEU A 74 8.49 -5.29 1.95
C LEU A 74 9.60 -5.40 0.90
N LEU A 75 10.60 -4.51 0.94
CA LEU A 75 11.74 -4.56 0.04
C LEU A 75 12.59 -5.80 0.23
N LEU A 76 12.78 -6.25 1.47
CA LEU A 76 13.50 -7.50 1.75
C LEU A 76 12.74 -8.71 1.18
N VAL A 77 11.43 -8.80 1.41
CA VAL A 77 10.61 -9.87 0.83
C VAL A 77 10.63 -9.82 -0.71
N LEU A 78 10.50 -8.62 -1.29
CA LEU A 78 10.53 -8.45 -2.74
C LEU A 78 11.88 -8.86 -3.33
N TYR A 79 12.99 -8.54 -2.65
CA TYR A 79 14.31 -8.94 -3.08
C TYR A 79 14.50 -10.46 -3.07
N GLU A 80 14.04 -11.16 -2.02
CA GLU A 80 14.09 -12.63 -2.00
C GLU A 80 13.29 -13.23 -3.15
N VAL A 81 12.07 -12.73 -3.38
CA VAL A 81 11.25 -13.17 -4.52
C VAL A 81 11.91 -12.88 -5.87
N TYR A 82 12.57 -11.72 -6.01
CA TYR A 82 13.31 -11.36 -7.20
C TYR A 82 14.48 -12.32 -7.48
N LYS A 83 15.27 -12.67 -6.46
CA LYS A 83 16.35 -13.66 -6.59
C LYS A 83 15.83 -15.04 -7.01
N ASP A 84 14.71 -15.45 -6.43
CA ASP A 84 14.11 -16.77 -6.71
C ASP A 84 13.42 -16.83 -8.08
N ALA A 85 13.22 -15.69 -8.75
CA ALA A 85 12.59 -15.62 -10.07
C ALA A 85 13.43 -16.20 -11.23
N GLN A 86 14.56 -16.86 -10.93
CA GLN A 86 15.45 -17.47 -11.91
C GLN A 86 15.96 -16.48 -12.98
N MET A 87 16.48 -15.36 -12.52
CA MET A 87 17.25 -14.44 -13.37
C MET A 87 18.64 -15.04 -13.63
N ASP A 88 19.18 -14.83 -14.83
CA ASP A 88 20.52 -15.34 -15.18
C ASP A 88 21.59 -14.71 -14.28
N GLU A 89 21.49 -13.38 -14.06
CA GLU A 89 22.37 -12.61 -13.18
C GLU A 89 21.55 -11.64 -12.34
N PRO A 90 21.04 -12.06 -11.16
CA PRO A 90 20.27 -11.17 -10.31
C PRO A 90 21.19 -10.10 -9.67
N ASP A 91 20.68 -8.86 -9.60
CA ASP A 91 21.36 -7.78 -8.90
C ASP A 91 21.64 -8.15 -7.43
N ASP A 92 22.74 -7.66 -6.88
CA ASP A 92 22.95 -7.64 -5.44
C ASP A 92 21.94 -6.68 -4.75
N PHE A 93 21.78 -6.81 -3.44
CA PHE A 93 20.78 -6.02 -2.70
C PHE A 93 20.98 -4.49 -2.84
N PRO A 94 22.22 -3.93 -2.76
CA PRO A 94 22.44 -2.52 -3.01
C PRO A 94 22.05 -2.04 -4.40
N SER A 95 22.27 -2.83 -5.42
CA SER A 95 21.86 -2.52 -6.81
C SER A 95 20.36 -2.64 -7.00
N PHE A 96 19.74 -3.69 -6.45
CA PHE A 96 18.29 -3.86 -6.41
C PHE A 96 17.59 -2.67 -5.74
N LEU A 97 18.10 -2.16 -4.61
CA LEU A 97 17.48 -1.03 -3.90
C LEU A 97 17.33 0.22 -4.76
N LYS A 98 18.17 0.43 -5.78
CA LYS A 98 18.10 1.61 -6.65
C LYS A 98 16.80 1.67 -7.46
N TRP A 99 16.23 0.52 -7.78
CA TRP A 99 15.01 0.42 -8.57
C TRP A 99 13.87 -0.34 -7.86
N GLY A 100 14.18 -1.22 -6.91
CA GLY A 100 13.20 -2.03 -6.19
C GLY A 100 12.18 -1.19 -5.41
N GLN A 101 12.57 -0.02 -4.90
CA GLN A 101 11.64 0.92 -4.27
C GLN A 101 10.59 1.43 -5.26
N THR A 102 11.00 1.75 -6.49
CA THR A 102 10.07 2.18 -7.54
C THR A 102 9.13 1.04 -7.91
N LEU A 103 9.66 -0.17 -8.09
CA LEU A 103 8.82 -1.33 -8.38
C LEU A 103 7.79 -1.62 -7.27
N LEU A 104 8.20 -1.51 -6.01
CA LEU A 104 7.28 -1.67 -4.89
C LEU A 104 6.19 -0.59 -4.88
N GLN A 105 6.54 0.64 -5.22
CA GLN A 105 5.58 1.73 -5.37
C GLN A 105 4.62 1.48 -6.53
N ASP A 106 5.11 1.03 -7.68
CA ASP A 106 4.28 0.70 -8.85
C ASP A 106 3.28 -0.42 -8.52
N PHE A 107 3.71 -1.46 -7.79
CA PHE A 107 2.81 -2.51 -7.31
C PHE A 107 1.75 -1.96 -6.36
N ASN A 108 2.15 -1.09 -5.42
CA ASN A 108 1.22 -0.46 -4.50
C ASN A 108 0.18 0.44 -5.22
N GLU A 109 0.58 1.19 -6.24
CA GLU A 109 -0.33 2.00 -7.05
C GLU A 109 -1.27 1.13 -7.88
N MET A 110 -0.74 0.07 -8.51
CA MET A 110 -1.54 -0.88 -9.29
C MET A 110 -2.64 -1.50 -8.44
N ASP A 111 -2.32 -1.96 -7.24
CA ASP A 111 -3.28 -2.56 -6.32
C ASP A 111 -4.27 -1.51 -5.78
N GLY A 112 -3.79 -0.32 -5.41
CA GLY A 112 -4.62 0.77 -4.92
C GLY A 112 -5.66 1.26 -5.95
N TYR A 113 -5.35 1.16 -7.24
CA TYR A 113 -6.29 1.45 -8.33
C TYR A 113 -7.05 0.22 -8.84
N LEU A 114 -6.87 -0.94 -8.22
CA LEU A 114 -7.49 -2.21 -8.62
C LEU A 114 -7.22 -2.58 -10.09
N ILE A 115 -6.02 -2.27 -10.58
CA ILE A 115 -5.63 -2.59 -11.95
C ILE A 115 -5.26 -4.09 -12.01
N PRO A 116 -5.85 -4.87 -12.95
CA PRO A 116 -5.48 -6.27 -13.11
C PRO A 116 -4.00 -6.42 -13.48
N ALA A 117 -3.20 -7.00 -12.58
CA ALA A 117 -1.76 -7.14 -12.76
C ALA A 117 -1.40 -7.90 -14.05
N HIS A 118 -2.12 -8.97 -14.35
CA HIS A 118 -1.94 -9.77 -15.56
C HIS A 118 -2.00 -8.92 -16.83
N ASP A 119 -3.05 -8.11 -16.95
CA ASP A 119 -3.28 -7.31 -18.17
C ASP A 119 -2.22 -6.22 -18.33
N LEU A 120 -1.94 -5.49 -17.24
CA LEU A 120 -0.97 -4.39 -17.27
C LEU A 120 0.45 -4.89 -17.52
N LEU A 121 0.91 -5.89 -16.76
CA LEU A 121 2.30 -6.33 -16.83
C LEU A 121 2.62 -7.05 -18.15
N ASN A 122 1.67 -7.82 -18.70
CA ASN A 122 1.83 -8.42 -20.02
C ASN A 122 1.81 -7.38 -21.13
N TYR A 123 0.94 -6.37 -21.05
CA TYR A 123 0.93 -5.28 -22.02
C TYR A 123 2.25 -4.51 -22.02
N LEU A 124 2.81 -4.20 -20.86
CA LEU A 124 4.09 -3.52 -20.73
C LEU A 124 5.24 -4.38 -21.26
N SER A 125 5.26 -5.68 -20.99
CA SER A 125 6.24 -6.62 -21.54
C SER A 125 6.21 -6.65 -23.06
N ALA A 126 5.02 -6.76 -23.66
CA ALA A 126 4.85 -6.77 -25.11
C ALA A 126 5.32 -5.46 -25.78
N ILE A 127 5.01 -4.29 -25.19
CA ILE A 127 5.51 -3.00 -25.69
C ILE A 127 7.03 -2.93 -25.65
N LYS A 128 7.65 -3.40 -24.58
CA LYS A 128 9.11 -3.38 -24.45
C LYS A 128 9.79 -4.27 -25.47
N GLU A 129 9.23 -5.44 -25.75
CA GLU A 129 9.72 -6.32 -26.81
C GLU A 129 9.64 -5.63 -28.19
N ILE A 130 8.51 -5.02 -28.55
CA ILE A 130 8.33 -4.32 -29.82
C ILE A 130 9.32 -3.16 -29.96
N ASN A 131 9.52 -2.35 -28.94
CA ASN A 131 10.44 -1.22 -28.97
C ASN A 131 11.90 -1.66 -29.13
N HIS A 132 12.28 -2.82 -28.59
CA HIS A 132 13.63 -3.37 -28.76
C HIS A 132 13.87 -3.99 -30.13
N TRP A 133 12.84 -4.56 -30.75
CA TRP A 133 12.96 -5.10 -32.13
C TRP A 133 13.28 -4.02 -33.16
N SER A 134 12.87 -2.79 -32.91
CA SER A 134 13.07 -1.68 -33.85
C SER A 134 14.47 -1.05 -33.76
N VAL A 135 15.31 -1.33 -32.76
CA VAL A 135 16.45 -0.47 -32.44
C VAL A 135 17.83 -1.09 -32.60
N LYS A 136 18.09 -2.41 -32.53
CA LYS A 136 19.42 -3.01 -32.84
C LYS A 136 19.44 -4.54 -32.97
N LYS A 137 20.33 -5.03 -33.88
CA LYS A 137 20.61 -6.46 -34.11
C LYS A 137 21.47 -7.12 -33.00
N ASP A 138 22.20 -6.36 -32.21
CA ASP A 138 23.06 -6.89 -31.15
C ASP A 138 22.48 -6.49 -29.76
N LYS A 139 21.88 -7.46 -29.09
CA LYS A 139 21.43 -7.30 -27.68
C LYS A 139 22.67 -7.35 -26.79
N THR A 140 22.99 -6.24 -26.13
CA THR A 140 23.96 -6.25 -25.03
C THR A 140 23.40 -7.05 -23.86
N GLU A 141 24.27 -7.66 -23.03
CA GLU A 141 23.90 -8.43 -21.84
C GLU A 141 22.93 -7.64 -20.93
N LEU A 142 23.18 -6.35 -20.74
CA LEU A 142 22.33 -5.43 -19.99
C LEU A 142 20.89 -5.34 -20.55
N VAL A 143 20.73 -5.37 -21.86
CA VAL A 143 19.42 -5.36 -22.52
C VAL A 143 18.70 -6.69 -22.33
N GLN A 144 19.44 -7.80 -22.35
CA GLN A 144 18.85 -9.13 -22.11
C GLN A 144 18.33 -9.24 -20.69
N ASN A 145 19.11 -8.85 -19.69
CA ASN A 145 18.71 -8.85 -18.28
C ASN A 145 17.48 -7.94 -18.04
N TYR A 146 17.44 -6.79 -18.69
CA TYR A 146 16.29 -5.88 -18.63
C TYR A 146 15.02 -6.52 -19.19
N LEU A 147 15.09 -7.19 -20.35
CA LEU A 147 13.93 -7.88 -20.94
C LEU A 147 13.49 -9.08 -20.10
N GLN A 148 14.44 -9.82 -19.52
CA GLN A 148 14.12 -10.90 -18.59
C GLN A 148 13.32 -10.39 -17.39
N LEU A 149 13.73 -9.27 -16.80
CA LEU A 149 12.97 -8.67 -15.69
C LEU A 149 11.53 -8.39 -16.10
N TRP A 150 11.30 -7.74 -17.24
CA TRP A 150 9.95 -7.43 -17.71
C TRP A 150 9.08 -8.68 -17.90
N ASN A 151 9.65 -9.73 -18.48
CA ASN A 151 8.95 -11.02 -18.68
C ASN A 151 8.69 -11.78 -17.37
N LYS A 152 9.41 -11.45 -16.30
CA LYS A 152 9.24 -12.06 -14.97
C LYS A 152 8.40 -11.22 -14.02
N LEU A 153 8.07 -9.97 -14.34
CA LEU A 153 7.37 -9.06 -13.42
C LEU A 153 6.05 -9.63 -12.91
N GLU A 154 5.26 -10.28 -13.74
CA GLU A 154 4.01 -10.90 -13.32
C GLU A 154 4.24 -12.03 -12.32
N VAL A 155 5.24 -12.87 -12.56
CA VAL A 155 5.60 -13.97 -11.65
C VAL A 155 6.11 -13.40 -10.32
N ILE A 156 6.96 -12.37 -10.36
CA ILE A 156 7.47 -11.66 -9.19
C ILE A 156 6.31 -11.07 -8.38
N TYR A 157 5.40 -10.34 -9.02
CA TYR A 157 4.24 -9.76 -8.38
C TYR A 157 3.34 -10.81 -7.71
N ASN A 158 2.97 -11.87 -8.44
CA ASN A 158 2.11 -12.92 -7.92
C ASN A 158 2.75 -13.69 -6.77
N THR A 159 4.07 -13.95 -6.85
CA THR A 159 4.80 -14.61 -5.77
C THR A 159 4.91 -13.70 -4.55
N PHE A 160 5.27 -12.43 -4.74
CA PHE A 160 5.39 -11.43 -3.69
C PHE A 160 4.07 -11.26 -2.91
N THR A 161 2.97 -10.99 -3.62
CA THR A 161 1.65 -10.84 -2.99
C THR A 161 1.18 -12.15 -2.34
N GLY A 162 1.50 -13.30 -2.93
CA GLY A 162 1.23 -14.63 -2.35
C GLY A 162 1.97 -14.87 -1.04
N VAL A 163 3.26 -14.49 -0.95
CA VAL A 163 4.05 -14.56 0.29
C VAL A 163 3.45 -13.67 1.38
N LEU A 164 3.14 -12.42 1.05
CA LEU A 164 2.55 -11.48 2.00
C LEU A 164 1.19 -11.97 2.53
N LYS A 165 0.31 -12.43 1.66
CA LYS A 165 -1.01 -12.99 2.04
C LYS A 165 -0.87 -14.18 2.98
N LYS A 166 0.05 -15.10 2.72
CA LYS A 166 0.32 -16.25 3.61
C LYS A 166 0.79 -15.81 4.99
N GLN A 167 1.54 -14.73 5.08
CA GLN A 167 2.03 -14.15 6.33
C GLN A 167 1.04 -13.20 7.00
N LYS A 168 -0.15 -13.00 6.44
CA LYS A 168 -1.13 -11.98 6.86
C LYS A 168 -0.53 -10.58 6.92
N ARG A 169 0.31 -10.25 5.97
CA ARG A 169 1.01 -8.97 5.82
C ARG A 169 0.55 -8.29 4.53
N GLY A 170 0.57 -6.97 4.54
CA GLY A 170 0.18 -6.19 3.36
C GLY A 170 0.81 -4.82 3.35
N TYR A 171 0.57 -4.11 2.26
CA TYR A 171 0.90 -2.71 2.06
C TYR A 171 -0.40 -1.94 1.76
N GLN A 172 -0.29 -0.66 1.45
CA GLN A 172 -1.46 0.22 1.40
C GLN A 172 -2.36 0.01 0.17
N GLY A 173 -1.81 -0.46 -0.94
CA GLY A 173 -2.52 -0.76 -2.19
C GLY A 173 -3.32 -2.04 -2.18
#